data_676dec943eef0e1ae2c016bd2ef4cb50
#
_entry.id   676dec943eef0e1ae2c016bd2ef4cb50
#
_cell.length_a   1.000
_cell.length_b   1.000
_cell.length_c   1.000
_cell.angle_alpha   90.00
_cell.angle_beta   90.00
_cell.angle_gamma   90.00
#
_symmetry.space_group_name_H-M   'P 1'
#
loop_
_entity.id
_entity.type
_entity.pdbx_description
1 polymer ?
#
loop_
_entity_poly.entity_id
_entity_poly.type
_entity_poly.pdbx_seq_one_letter_code
_entity_poly.pdbx_strand_id
1 'polypeptide(L)'
;RTILKDVHEDFGWDFLPDLPLAKFPPYYRKGRNKDGFGVIWESSEDGEYGLPVVKPLADWSAYGTFTWPDFPVQPPQYRLYSGHMVGKDPRWYARGGWITFFETMQELRGFEDVLADIAMGEDSAFALRDDMLAFNLALVDKFLALEYDGIHFADDWGTQTSLMISPELWRSFFKPCYKAMFEKVRSAGLDVHFHSDGYIMDIIPDLIELGASVINCQSNCMGNLEVGRRFKGKVCFRTDLDRQNIMTFGKPAVVKEHIDSLFRALG
;
A
#
# COMPACT_ATOMS: atom_id res chain seq x y z
N ARG A 1 10.73 -0.95 25.76
CA ARG A 1 10.73 -2.43 25.89
C ARG A 1 9.70 -2.95 26.90
N THR A 2 9.41 -2.26 28.01
CA THR A 2 8.45 -2.73 29.02
C THR A 2 6.99 -2.54 28.57
N ILE A 3 6.66 -1.42 27.95
CA ILE A 3 5.30 -1.12 27.44
C ILE A 3 4.87 -2.11 26.34
N LEU A 4 5.82 -2.55 25.50
CA LEU A 4 5.56 -3.50 24.42
C LEU A 4 5.31 -4.93 24.92
N LYS A 5 5.80 -5.30 26.11
CA LYS A 5 5.52 -6.61 26.71
C LYS A 5 4.04 -6.76 27.12
N ASP A 6 3.44 -5.69 27.64
CA ASP A 6 2.08 -5.74 28.16
C ASP A 6 1.00 -5.65 27.06
N VAL A 7 1.38 -5.16 25.88
CA VAL A 7 0.48 -5.02 24.71
C VAL A 7 0.62 -6.19 23.74
N HIS A 8 1.70 -6.95 23.84
CA HIS A 8 2.15 -7.93 22.85
C HIS A 8 1.26 -9.17 22.75
N GLU A 9 0.72 -9.64 23.88
CA GLU A 9 -0.16 -10.82 23.90
C GLU A 9 -1.54 -10.52 23.30
N ASP A 10 -2.00 -9.26 23.35
CA ASP A 10 -3.31 -8.84 22.88
C ASP A 10 -3.32 -8.52 21.37
N PHE A 11 -2.19 -8.15 20.78
CA PHE A 11 -2.12 -7.67 19.39
C PHE A 11 -1.37 -8.57 18.41
N GLY A 12 -0.74 -9.65 18.86
CA GLY A 12 -0.03 -10.59 17.98
C GLY A 12 1.14 -10.00 17.19
N TRP A 13 1.67 -8.85 17.62
CA TRP A 13 2.77 -8.18 16.96
C TRP A 13 4.10 -8.77 17.42
N ASP A 14 4.67 -9.64 16.61
CA ASP A 14 6.07 -9.97 16.73
C ASP A 14 6.89 -8.90 16.01
N PHE A 15 7.55 -8.04 16.78
CA PHE A 15 8.71 -7.33 16.26
C PHE A 15 9.69 -8.37 15.79
N LEU A 16 9.95 -8.44 14.49
CA LEU A 16 10.99 -9.27 13.93
C LEU A 16 12.32 -8.82 14.54
N PRO A 17 12.87 -9.52 15.54
CA PRO A 17 14.22 -9.22 15.96
C PRO A 17 15.13 -9.67 14.83
N ASP A 18 15.98 -8.80 14.36
CA ASP A 18 17.13 -9.10 13.52
C ASP A 18 16.82 -10.08 12.37
N LEU A 19 16.03 -9.64 11.37
CA LEU A 19 16.06 -10.32 10.08
C LEU A 19 17.50 -10.27 9.58
N PRO A 20 18.14 -11.42 9.32
CA PRO A 20 19.49 -11.42 8.76
C PRO A 20 19.49 -10.54 7.50
N LEU A 21 20.47 -9.65 7.36
CA LEU A 21 20.63 -8.71 6.24
C LEU A 21 20.40 -9.35 4.86
N ALA A 22 20.77 -10.63 4.72
CA ALA A 22 20.52 -11.41 3.51
C ALA A 22 19.02 -11.60 3.15
N LYS A 23 18.08 -11.27 4.06
CA LYS A 23 16.64 -11.39 3.85
C LYS A 23 15.94 -10.06 3.57
N PHE A 24 16.63 -8.93 3.67
CA PHE A 24 16.06 -7.65 3.29
C PHE A 24 15.83 -7.60 1.77
N PRO A 25 14.67 -7.10 1.32
CA PRO A 25 14.45 -6.77 -0.08
C PRO A 25 15.53 -5.81 -0.62
N PRO A 26 15.79 -5.80 -1.92
CA PRO A 26 16.83 -4.94 -2.52
C PRO A 26 16.76 -3.47 -2.11
N TYR A 27 15.57 -2.93 -1.97
CA TYR A 27 15.30 -1.54 -1.59
C TYR A 27 15.54 -1.22 -0.10
N TYR A 28 15.89 -2.21 0.74
CA TYR A 28 16.30 -2.04 2.14
C TYR A 28 17.76 -2.45 2.38
N ARG A 29 18.55 -2.63 1.32
CA ARG A 29 19.97 -3.01 1.44
C ARG A 29 20.84 -1.82 1.12
N LYS A 30 21.86 -1.61 1.94
CA LYS A 30 22.90 -0.61 1.72
C LYS A 30 23.54 -0.74 0.33
N GLY A 31 23.82 0.39 -0.30
CA GLY A 31 24.40 0.48 -1.63
C GLY A 31 23.39 0.28 -2.73
N ARG A 32 23.86 -0.12 -3.91
CA ARG A 32 23.03 -0.30 -5.12
C ARG A 32 22.63 -1.75 -5.28
N ASN A 33 21.33 -2.01 -5.29
CA ASN A 33 20.77 -3.35 -5.39
C ASN A 33 19.66 -3.37 -6.44
N LYS A 34 19.66 -4.42 -7.27
CA LYS A 34 18.66 -4.61 -8.32
C LYS A 34 17.52 -5.48 -7.79
N ASP A 35 16.28 -5.06 -8.00
CA ASP A 35 15.09 -5.84 -7.67
C ASP A 35 14.63 -6.77 -8.82
N GLY A 36 13.49 -7.46 -8.61
CA GLY A 36 12.91 -8.36 -9.59
C GLY A 36 12.39 -7.67 -10.86
N PHE A 37 11.98 -6.41 -10.78
CA PHE A 37 11.57 -5.61 -11.93
C PHE A 37 12.74 -5.02 -12.71
N GLY A 38 13.95 -5.10 -12.17
CA GLY A 38 15.13 -4.51 -12.80
C GLY A 38 15.43 -3.08 -12.34
N VAL A 39 14.67 -2.55 -11.40
CA VAL A 39 14.95 -1.26 -10.77
C VAL A 39 16.21 -1.37 -9.92
N ILE A 40 17.11 -0.40 -10.02
CA ILE A 40 18.26 -0.31 -9.12
C ILE A 40 17.94 0.69 -8.02
N TRP A 41 17.94 0.18 -6.81
CA TRP A 41 17.72 0.93 -5.59
C TRP A 41 19.05 1.31 -4.95
N GLU A 42 19.14 2.51 -4.40
CA GLU A 42 20.30 2.97 -3.64
C GLU A 42 19.86 3.39 -2.24
N SER A 43 20.40 2.72 -1.23
CA SER A 43 20.17 3.02 0.18
C SER A 43 21.48 3.37 0.87
N SER A 44 21.42 4.31 1.81
CA SER A 44 22.61 4.73 2.59
C SER A 44 22.97 3.71 3.66
N GLU A 45 21.98 2.99 4.22
CA GLU A 45 22.15 1.98 5.27
C GLU A 45 21.18 0.80 5.11
N ASP A 46 21.56 -0.34 5.69
CA ASP A 46 20.68 -1.50 5.76
C ASP A 46 19.44 -1.21 6.63
N GLY A 47 18.26 -1.58 6.12
CA GLY A 47 16.98 -1.32 6.79
C GLY A 47 16.38 0.06 6.49
N GLU A 48 17.10 0.94 5.79
CA GLU A 48 16.57 2.19 5.27
C GLU A 48 16.01 1.99 3.86
N TYR A 49 14.81 2.55 3.60
CA TYR A 49 14.19 2.46 2.28
C TYR A 49 14.97 3.30 1.26
N GLY A 50 15.49 2.65 0.23
CA GLY A 50 16.32 3.25 -0.79
C GLY A 50 15.50 4.05 -1.82
N LEU A 51 16.24 4.78 -2.66
CA LEU A 51 15.67 5.50 -3.80
C LEU A 51 15.87 4.72 -5.09
N PRO A 52 14.89 4.68 -6.02
CA PRO A 52 15.04 4.06 -7.34
C PRO A 52 15.89 4.95 -8.24
N VAL A 53 17.20 4.62 -8.35
CA VAL A 53 18.18 5.44 -9.09
C VAL A 53 18.33 5.03 -10.55
N VAL A 54 17.96 3.80 -10.92
CA VAL A 54 17.88 3.36 -12.32
C VAL A 54 16.56 2.68 -12.56
N LYS A 55 15.85 3.17 -13.55
CA LYS A 55 14.51 2.73 -13.93
C LYS A 55 14.59 1.97 -15.25
N PRO A 56 14.09 0.73 -15.32
CA PRO A 56 14.23 -0.10 -16.52
C PRO A 56 13.48 0.44 -17.76
N LEU A 57 12.44 1.24 -17.54
CA LEU A 57 11.64 1.88 -18.60
C LEU A 57 11.84 3.40 -18.66
N ALA A 58 13.01 3.91 -18.21
CA ALA A 58 13.34 5.32 -18.36
C ALA A 58 13.26 5.79 -19.84
N ASP A 59 13.50 4.89 -20.77
CA ASP A 59 13.28 5.07 -22.22
C ASP A 59 12.30 4.00 -22.71
N TRP A 60 11.25 4.40 -23.42
CA TRP A 60 10.24 3.49 -23.97
C TRP A 60 10.79 2.48 -24.98
N SER A 61 11.95 2.74 -25.60
CA SER A 61 12.60 1.75 -26.46
C SER A 61 12.96 0.44 -25.76
N ALA A 62 13.10 0.47 -24.42
CA ALA A 62 13.34 -0.72 -23.63
C ALA A 62 12.08 -1.56 -23.37
N TYR A 63 10.88 -1.03 -23.64
CA TYR A 63 9.63 -1.68 -23.29
C TYR A 63 9.43 -3.04 -23.96
N GLY A 64 9.77 -3.15 -25.25
CA GLY A 64 9.65 -4.40 -26.01
C GLY A 64 10.55 -5.55 -25.53
N THR A 65 11.53 -5.28 -24.68
CA THR A 65 12.43 -6.29 -24.09
C THR A 65 12.25 -6.43 -22.58
N PHE A 66 11.33 -5.69 -21.99
CA PHE A 66 11.04 -5.75 -20.56
C PHE A 66 10.41 -7.10 -20.19
N THR A 67 10.87 -7.69 -19.09
CA THR A 67 10.38 -8.98 -18.62
C THR A 67 9.78 -8.83 -17.24
N TRP A 68 8.51 -9.19 -17.10
CA TRP A 68 7.80 -9.19 -15.84
C TRP A 68 8.37 -10.26 -14.90
N PRO A 69 8.64 -9.93 -13.64
CA PRO A 69 9.13 -10.90 -12.67
C PRO A 69 8.05 -11.88 -12.24
N ASP A 70 8.47 -13.06 -11.78
CA ASP A 70 7.59 -13.97 -11.05
C ASP A 70 7.77 -13.75 -9.53
N PHE A 71 6.71 -13.30 -8.86
CA PHE A 71 6.73 -13.14 -7.41
C PHE A 71 6.07 -14.35 -6.73
N PRO A 72 6.82 -15.12 -5.94
CA PRO A 72 6.24 -16.14 -5.09
C PRO A 72 5.44 -15.47 -3.95
N VAL A 73 4.25 -15.98 -3.68
CA VAL A 73 3.46 -15.61 -2.52
C VAL A 73 3.49 -16.72 -1.50
N GLN A 74 3.43 -16.37 -0.21
CA GLN A 74 3.46 -17.33 0.88
C GLN A 74 2.10 -17.37 1.57
N PRO A 75 1.66 -18.54 2.09
CA PRO A 75 0.47 -18.63 2.92
C PRO A 75 0.63 -17.77 4.19
N PRO A 76 -0.49 -17.38 4.83
CA PRO A 76 -0.44 -16.66 6.10
C PRO A 76 0.39 -17.43 7.12
N GLN A 77 1.34 -16.74 7.72
CA GLN A 77 2.18 -17.28 8.78
C GLN A 77 2.22 -16.30 9.94
N TYR A 78 2.04 -16.83 11.14
CA TYR A 78 2.15 -16.07 12.36
C TYR A 78 3.39 -16.52 13.11
N ARG A 79 4.13 -15.56 13.62
CA ARG A 79 5.26 -15.86 14.49
C ARG A 79 4.77 -15.84 15.93
N LEU A 80 4.90 -16.98 16.63
CA LEU A 80 4.64 -17.03 18.06
C LEU A 80 5.73 -16.28 18.84
N TYR A 81 5.41 -15.86 20.06
CA TYR A 81 6.35 -15.24 20.99
C TYR A 81 7.62 -16.09 21.22
N SER A 82 7.50 -17.42 21.11
CA SER A 82 8.61 -18.37 21.14
C SER A 82 9.51 -18.35 19.89
N GLY A 83 9.19 -17.51 18.89
CA GLY A 83 9.92 -17.45 17.61
C GLY A 83 9.53 -18.53 16.60
N HIS A 84 8.60 -19.42 16.93
CA HIS A 84 8.13 -20.45 16.00
C HIS A 84 7.11 -19.88 15.02
N MET A 85 7.26 -20.22 13.74
CA MET A 85 6.25 -19.92 12.72
C MET A 85 5.13 -20.94 12.78
N VAL A 86 3.89 -20.47 12.74
CA VAL A 86 2.69 -21.30 12.65
C VAL A 86 1.86 -20.87 11.45
N GLY A 87 1.06 -21.76 10.91
CA GLY A 87 0.10 -21.46 9.86
C GLY A 87 -1.03 -20.56 10.35
N LYS A 88 -2.03 -20.32 9.50
CA LYS A 88 -3.19 -19.48 9.83
C LYS A 88 -3.85 -19.92 11.14
N ASP A 89 -4.01 -18.99 12.06
CA ASP A 89 -4.79 -19.15 13.27
C ASP A 89 -6.16 -18.48 13.05
N PRO A 90 -7.29 -19.22 13.16
CA PRO A 90 -8.63 -18.67 12.88
C PRO A 90 -9.08 -17.56 13.82
N ARG A 91 -8.34 -17.32 14.92
CA ARG A 91 -8.59 -16.21 15.83
C ARG A 91 -8.08 -14.87 15.29
N TRP A 92 -7.26 -14.88 14.23
CA TRP A 92 -6.61 -13.69 13.70
C TRP A 92 -7.04 -13.44 12.27
N TYR A 93 -7.32 -12.20 11.95
CA TYR A 93 -7.55 -11.75 10.59
C TYR A 93 -6.23 -11.73 9.81
N ALA A 94 -6.17 -12.48 8.72
CA ALA A 94 -4.98 -12.57 7.87
C ALA A 94 -5.13 -11.69 6.64
N ARG A 95 -4.33 -10.64 6.54
CA ARG A 95 -4.25 -9.77 5.37
C ARG A 95 -3.02 -10.11 4.55
N GLY A 96 -3.21 -10.45 3.28
CA GLY A 96 -2.14 -10.71 2.32
C GLY A 96 -1.90 -9.56 1.36
N GLY A 97 -0.73 -9.58 0.74
CA GLY A 97 -0.35 -8.65 -0.32
C GLY A 97 0.16 -7.29 0.18
N TRP A 98 0.92 -6.69 -0.68
CA TRP A 98 1.24 -5.27 -0.80
C TRP A 98 1.32 -5.03 -2.29
N ILE A 99 0.12 -4.91 -2.92
CA ILE A 99 0.01 -4.82 -4.37
C ILE A 99 -0.06 -3.35 -4.75
N THR A 100 0.98 -2.87 -5.42
CA THR A 100 1.07 -1.51 -5.93
C THR A 100 0.79 -1.50 -7.43
N PHE A 101 0.23 -0.44 -7.92
CA PHE A 101 -0.03 -0.20 -9.34
C PHE A 101 0.72 1.05 -9.81
N PHE A 102 0.33 2.20 -9.30
CA PHE A 102 0.92 3.49 -9.66
C PHE A 102 2.36 3.62 -9.15
N GLU A 103 2.63 3.20 -7.91
CA GLU A 103 4.00 3.21 -7.38
C GLU A 103 4.94 2.35 -8.22
N THR A 104 4.52 1.14 -8.61
CA THR A 104 5.34 0.30 -9.50
C THR A 104 5.55 0.98 -10.86
N MET A 105 4.53 1.63 -11.44
CA MET A 105 4.72 2.39 -12.69
C MET A 105 5.74 3.52 -12.52
N GLN A 106 5.75 4.22 -11.37
CA GLN A 106 6.74 5.25 -11.06
C GLN A 106 8.16 4.67 -10.93
N GLU A 107 8.29 3.52 -10.29
CA GLU A 107 9.56 2.83 -10.13
C GLU A 107 10.14 2.34 -11.47
N LEU A 108 9.27 1.91 -12.38
CA LEU A 108 9.65 1.44 -13.71
C LEU A 108 10.01 2.57 -14.67
N ARG A 109 9.18 3.61 -14.74
CA ARG A 109 9.29 4.70 -15.73
C ARG A 109 9.93 5.96 -15.14
N GLY A 110 9.55 6.33 -13.95
CA GLY A 110 9.87 7.59 -13.29
C GLY A 110 8.61 8.35 -12.91
N PHE A 111 8.64 9.00 -11.75
CA PHE A 111 7.48 9.71 -11.22
C PHE A 111 6.98 10.82 -12.16
N GLU A 112 7.88 11.72 -12.56
CA GLU A 112 7.52 12.85 -13.44
C GLU A 112 7.16 12.35 -14.84
N ASP A 113 7.94 11.40 -15.37
CA ASP A 113 7.75 10.87 -16.70
C ASP A 113 6.41 10.13 -16.84
N VAL A 114 6.06 9.27 -15.87
CA VAL A 114 4.79 8.53 -15.94
C VAL A 114 3.59 9.45 -15.84
N LEU A 115 3.64 10.49 -15.01
CA LEU A 115 2.56 11.47 -14.91
C LEU A 115 2.42 12.30 -16.20
N ALA A 116 3.55 12.71 -16.80
CA ALA A 116 3.56 13.42 -18.07
C ALA A 116 3.00 12.56 -19.21
N ASP A 117 3.46 11.31 -19.30
CA ASP A 117 3.01 10.36 -20.33
C ASP A 117 1.49 10.09 -20.23
N ILE A 118 0.96 9.90 -19.02
CA ILE A 118 -0.48 9.74 -18.78
C ILE A 118 -1.24 11.02 -19.18
N ALA A 119 -0.74 12.18 -18.80
CA ALA A 119 -1.38 13.45 -19.12
C ALA A 119 -1.39 13.77 -20.62
N MET A 120 -0.34 13.36 -21.34
CA MET A 120 -0.22 13.51 -22.79
C MET A 120 -0.96 12.42 -23.57
N GLY A 121 -1.39 11.35 -22.90
CA GLY A 121 -2.08 10.23 -23.58
C GLY A 121 -1.12 9.34 -24.39
N GLU A 122 0.11 9.16 -23.92
CA GLU A 122 1.12 8.31 -24.58
C GLU A 122 0.70 6.85 -24.64
N ASP A 123 0.69 6.27 -25.83
CA ASP A 123 0.28 4.88 -26.07
C ASP A 123 1.08 3.88 -25.21
N SER A 124 2.38 4.14 -25.01
CA SER A 124 3.24 3.30 -24.16
C SER A 124 2.83 3.31 -22.69
N ALA A 125 2.29 4.41 -22.18
CA ALA A 125 1.77 4.47 -20.81
C ALA A 125 0.49 3.62 -20.66
N PHE A 126 -0.38 3.61 -21.67
CA PHE A 126 -1.56 2.74 -21.69
C PHE A 126 -1.17 1.26 -21.83
N ALA A 127 -0.19 0.94 -22.66
CA ALA A 127 0.32 -0.43 -22.76
C ALA A 127 0.92 -0.91 -21.44
N LEU A 128 1.74 -0.09 -20.77
CA LEU A 128 2.29 -0.39 -19.45
C LEU A 128 1.17 -0.58 -18.40
N ARG A 129 0.13 0.26 -18.43
CA ARG A 129 -1.04 0.11 -17.56
C ARG A 129 -1.72 -1.24 -17.74
N ASP A 130 -1.94 -1.64 -18.98
CA ASP A 130 -2.66 -2.87 -19.30
C ASP A 130 -1.85 -4.12 -18.92
N ASP A 131 -0.54 -4.09 -19.17
CA ASP A 131 0.38 -5.15 -18.73
C ASP A 131 0.52 -5.21 -17.21
N MET A 132 0.57 -4.04 -16.54
CA MET A 132 0.59 -3.95 -15.08
C MET A 132 -0.71 -4.50 -14.47
N LEU A 133 -1.86 -4.26 -15.12
CA LEU A 133 -3.13 -4.86 -14.70
C LEU A 133 -3.09 -6.38 -14.83
N ALA A 134 -2.62 -6.90 -15.95
CA ALA A 134 -2.49 -8.35 -16.16
C ALA A 134 -1.57 -9.00 -15.11
N PHE A 135 -0.43 -8.36 -14.84
CA PHE A 135 0.52 -8.79 -13.81
C PHE A 135 -0.12 -8.80 -12.42
N ASN A 136 -0.79 -7.71 -12.02
CA ASN A 136 -1.43 -7.62 -10.71
C ASN A 136 -2.61 -8.57 -10.56
N LEU A 137 -3.39 -8.83 -11.61
CA LEU A 137 -4.46 -9.83 -11.59
C LEU A 137 -3.91 -11.24 -11.39
N ALA A 138 -2.78 -11.58 -12.01
CA ALA A 138 -2.10 -12.85 -11.79
C ALA A 138 -1.55 -12.95 -10.35
N LEU A 139 -1.07 -11.85 -9.78
CA LEU A 139 -0.63 -11.80 -8.39
C LEU A 139 -1.82 -11.96 -7.42
N VAL A 140 -2.95 -11.32 -7.70
CA VAL A 140 -4.20 -11.53 -6.95
C VAL A 140 -4.60 -13.01 -6.98
N ASP A 141 -4.54 -13.68 -8.14
CA ASP A 141 -4.84 -15.13 -8.23
C ASP A 141 -3.98 -15.97 -7.29
N LYS A 142 -2.69 -15.65 -7.19
CA LYS A 142 -1.79 -16.33 -6.26
C LYS A 142 -2.21 -16.13 -4.80
N PHE A 143 -2.64 -14.93 -4.41
CA PHE A 143 -3.15 -14.67 -3.06
C PHE A 143 -4.50 -15.34 -2.80
N LEU A 144 -5.40 -15.36 -3.79
CA LEU A 144 -6.70 -16.04 -3.67
C LEU A 144 -6.58 -17.56 -3.50
N ALA A 145 -5.48 -18.17 -3.97
CA ALA A 145 -5.19 -19.57 -3.74
C ALA A 145 -4.72 -19.89 -2.30
N LEU A 146 -4.58 -18.88 -1.46
CA LEU A 146 -4.10 -18.97 -0.09
C LEU A 146 -5.22 -18.59 0.91
N GLU A 147 -5.00 -18.89 2.18
CA GLU A 147 -6.02 -18.71 3.24
C GLU A 147 -5.99 -17.29 3.85
N TYR A 148 -5.98 -16.24 3.03
CA TYR A 148 -6.13 -14.87 3.48
C TYR A 148 -7.60 -14.50 3.66
N ASP A 149 -7.87 -13.53 4.55
CA ASP A 149 -9.21 -12.96 4.78
C ASP A 149 -9.41 -11.68 3.97
N GLY A 150 -8.32 -11.05 3.55
CA GLY A 150 -8.33 -9.86 2.70
C GLY A 150 -7.02 -9.65 1.95
N ILE A 151 -7.11 -8.89 0.86
CA ILE A 151 -5.96 -8.51 0.02
C ILE A 151 -5.70 -7.02 0.17
N HIS A 152 -4.42 -6.66 0.28
CA HIS A 152 -3.97 -5.29 0.47
C HIS A 152 -3.37 -4.71 -0.80
N PHE A 153 -3.94 -3.61 -1.23
CA PHE A 153 -3.46 -2.74 -2.30
C PHE A 153 -2.92 -1.45 -1.68
N ALA A 154 -1.88 -0.89 -2.27
CA ALA A 154 -1.25 0.32 -1.78
C ALA A 154 -0.76 1.17 -2.95
N ASP A 155 -1.17 2.42 -2.98
CA ASP A 155 -0.63 3.42 -3.91
C ASP A 155 -0.82 4.81 -3.30
N ASP A 156 0.26 5.57 -3.18
CA ASP A 156 0.22 6.92 -2.64
C ASP A 156 -0.24 7.92 -3.70
N TRP A 157 -1.47 8.42 -3.54
CA TRP A 157 -2.11 9.35 -4.46
C TRP A 157 -2.09 10.79 -4.02
N GLY A 158 -1.81 11.04 -2.75
CA GLY A 158 -1.99 12.34 -2.14
C GLY A 158 -0.68 13.06 -1.79
N THR A 159 -0.66 14.36 -2.06
CA THR A 159 0.21 15.30 -1.36
C THR A 159 -0.41 15.68 -0.01
N GLN A 160 0.14 16.66 0.71
CA GLN A 160 -0.47 17.15 1.95
C GLN A 160 -1.83 17.83 1.73
N THR A 161 -2.11 18.35 0.53
CA THR A 161 -3.26 19.22 0.27
C THR A 161 -4.12 18.83 -0.93
N SER A 162 -3.65 17.93 -1.78
CA SER A 162 -4.34 17.56 -3.02
C SER A 162 -3.90 16.19 -3.53
N LEU A 163 -4.64 15.63 -4.48
CA LEU A 163 -4.15 14.51 -5.28
C LEU A 163 -2.95 14.94 -6.14
N MET A 164 -2.10 13.98 -6.48
CA MET A 164 -0.96 14.16 -7.41
C MET A 164 -1.41 14.22 -8.87
N ILE A 165 -2.62 13.77 -9.16
CA ILE A 165 -3.24 13.70 -10.48
C ILE A 165 -4.67 14.21 -10.38
N SER A 166 -5.25 14.76 -11.46
CA SER A 166 -6.64 15.17 -11.41
C SER A 166 -7.58 13.99 -11.17
N PRO A 167 -8.69 14.16 -10.42
CA PRO A 167 -9.68 13.10 -10.20
C PRO A 167 -10.23 12.51 -11.50
N GLU A 168 -10.39 13.34 -12.55
CA GLU A 168 -10.88 12.91 -13.86
C GLU A 168 -9.88 11.97 -14.55
N LEU A 169 -8.59 12.31 -14.51
CA LEU A 169 -7.54 11.51 -15.11
C LEU A 169 -7.32 10.21 -14.31
N TRP A 170 -7.41 10.27 -12.98
CA TRP A 170 -7.41 9.08 -12.13
C TRP A 170 -8.56 8.13 -12.49
N ARG A 171 -9.78 8.68 -12.66
CA ARG A 171 -10.97 7.88 -13.02
C ARG A 171 -10.87 7.28 -14.42
N SER A 172 -10.30 7.98 -15.37
CA SER A 172 -10.17 7.47 -16.74
C SER A 172 -9.05 6.45 -16.89
N PHE A 173 -7.93 6.63 -16.19
CA PHE A 173 -6.75 5.78 -16.37
C PHE A 173 -6.68 4.64 -15.34
N PHE A 174 -6.84 4.91 -14.05
CA PHE A 174 -6.58 3.94 -12.97
C PHE A 174 -7.84 3.26 -12.43
N LYS A 175 -8.96 3.98 -12.29
CA LYS A 175 -10.20 3.40 -11.72
C LYS A 175 -10.64 2.10 -12.41
N PRO A 176 -10.57 1.94 -13.74
CA PRO A 176 -10.92 0.66 -14.38
C PRO A 176 -10.01 -0.50 -13.94
N CYS A 177 -8.74 -0.23 -13.68
CA CYS A 177 -7.78 -1.23 -13.23
C CYS A 177 -8.07 -1.67 -11.78
N TYR A 178 -8.29 -0.72 -10.88
CA TYR A 178 -8.70 -1.03 -9.50
C TYR A 178 -10.04 -1.77 -9.47
N LYS A 179 -10.99 -1.39 -10.33
CA LYS A 179 -12.25 -2.10 -10.46
C LYS A 179 -12.04 -3.58 -10.74
N ALA A 180 -11.25 -3.91 -11.76
CA ALA A 180 -11.00 -5.30 -12.14
C ALA A 180 -10.34 -6.10 -11.00
N MET A 181 -9.35 -5.50 -10.30
CA MET A 181 -8.67 -6.15 -9.18
C MET A 181 -9.59 -6.32 -7.96
N PHE A 182 -10.34 -5.28 -7.58
CA PHE A 182 -11.23 -5.32 -6.41
C PHE A 182 -12.41 -6.27 -6.63
N GLU A 183 -13.03 -6.25 -7.81
CA GLU A 183 -14.12 -7.17 -8.17
C GLU A 183 -13.65 -8.63 -8.08
N LYS A 184 -12.42 -8.93 -8.50
CA LYS A 184 -11.84 -10.27 -8.41
C LYS A 184 -11.70 -10.72 -6.95
N VAL A 185 -11.18 -9.88 -6.07
CA VAL A 185 -11.05 -10.16 -4.63
C VAL A 185 -12.43 -10.30 -3.97
N ARG A 186 -13.34 -9.36 -4.23
CA ARG A 186 -14.70 -9.38 -3.65
C ARG A 186 -15.50 -10.59 -4.11
N SER A 187 -15.37 -11.01 -5.37
CA SER A 187 -16.04 -12.19 -5.91
C SER A 187 -15.59 -13.49 -5.24
N ALA A 188 -14.38 -13.51 -4.69
CA ALA A 188 -13.87 -14.61 -3.86
C ALA A 188 -14.33 -14.52 -2.39
N GLY A 189 -15.13 -13.53 -2.01
CA GLY A 189 -15.62 -13.33 -0.65
C GLY A 189 -14.60 -12.70 0.32
N LEU A 190 -13.48 -12.19 -0.18
CA LEU A 190 -12.42 -11.59 0.62
C LEU A 190 -12.58 -10.07 0.70
N ASP A 191 -11.96 -9.49 1.73
CA ASP A 191 -11.95 -8.04 1.90
C ASP A 191 -10.89 -7.37 1.04
N VAL A 192 -11.21 -6.15 0.57
CA VAL A 192 -10.27 -5.27 -0.10
C VAL A 192 -9.78 -4.22 0.88
N HIS A 193 -8.48 -4.21 1.15
CA HIS A 193 -7.79 -3.17 1.88
C HIS A 193 -7.05 -2.27 0.90
N PHE A 194 -7.25 -0.97 1.02
CA PHE A 194 -6.55 0.00 0.19
C PHE A 194 -5.80 1.01 1.06
N HIS A 195 -4.51 1.18 0.78
CA HIS A 195 -3.67 2.20 1.41
C HIS A 195 -3.36 3.33 0.45
N SER A 196 -3.39 4.54 0.97
CA SER A 196 -2.84 5.71 0.30
C SER A 196 -2.48 6.77 1.32
N ASP A 197 -1.25 7.24 1.26
CA ASP A 197 -0.84 8.41 2.02
C ASP A 197 -1.35 9.70 1.37
N GLY A 198 -1.36 10.78 2.16
CA GLY A 198 -1.73 12.11 1.74
C GLY A 198 -3.23 12.37 1.60
N TYR A 199 -3.55 13.48 0.91
CA TYR A 199 -4.91 13.95 0.67
C TYR A 199 -5.56 13.20 -0.48
N ILE A 200 -6.54 12.34 -0.18
CA ILE A 200 -7.25 11.50 -1.16
C ILE A 200 -8.79 11.69 -1.12
N MET A 201 -9.26 12.79 -0.52
CA MET A 201 -10.69 13.06 -0.31
C MET A 201 -11.54 12.88 -1.58
N ASP A 202 -10.99 13.21 -2.74
CA ASP A 202 -11.70 13.24 -4.01
C ASP A 202 -11.93 11.84 -4.62
N ILE A 203 -11.11 10.84 -4.22
CA ILE A 203 -11.21 9.46 -4.72
C ILE A 203 -11.75 8.47 -3.69
N ILE A 204 -11.93 8.86 -2.41
CA ILE A 204 -12.56 7.99 -1.41
C ILE A 204 -13.94 7.49 -1.88
N PRO A 205 -14.83 8.33 -2.47
CA PRO A 205 -16.11 7.84 -2.99
C PRO A 205 -15.96 6.75 -4.05
N ASP A 206 -14.98 6.92 -4.94
CA ASP A 206 -14.68 5.95 -5.99
C ASP A 206 -14.17 4.62 -5.38
N LEU A 207 -13.26 4.67 -4.41
CA LEU A 207 -12.75 3.47 -3.73
C LEU A 207 -13.87 2.70 -3.02
N ILE A 208 -14.80 3.40 -2.37
CA ILE A 208 -15.99 2.79 -1.74
C ILE A 208 -16.88 2.14 -2.78
N GLU A 209 -17.17 2.85 -3.89
CA GLU A 209 -17.96 2.32 -5.02
C GLU A 209 -17.34 1.05 -5.60
N LEU A 210 -16.02 1.00 -5.72
CA LEU A 210 -15.28 -0.16 -6.21
C LEU A 210 -15.26 -1.35 -5.22
N GLY A 211 -15.71 -1.17 -3.99
CA GLY A 211 -15.83 -2.24 -3.00
C GLY A 211 -14.65 -2.34 -2.02
N ALA A 212 -13.90 -1.26 -1.80
CA ALA A 212 -12.93 -1.22 -0.71
C ALA A 212 -13.65 -1.45 0.63
N SER A 213 -13.23 -2.49 1.37
CA SER A 213 -13.75 -2.81 2.71
C SER A 213 -13.07 -1.94 3.77
N VAL A 214 -11.78 -1.67 3.58
CA VAL A 214 -10.94 -0.90 4.51
C VAL A 214 -10.11 0.09 3.71
N ILE A 215 -10.14 1.36 4.12
CA ILE A 215 -9.27 2.40 3.59
C ILE A 215 -8.28 2.82 4.70
N ASN A 216 -6.99 2.60 4.43
CA ASN A 216 -5.91 3.11 5.25
C ASN A 216 -5.41 4.43 4.66
N CYS A 217 -5.71 5.54 5.31
CA CYS A 217 -5.37 6.87 4.82
C CYS A 217 -4.94 7.80 5.96
N GLN A 218 -4.25 8.87 5.58
CA GLN A 218 -3.88 9.95 6.47
C GLN A 218 -5.05 10.93 6.65
N SER A 219 -6.09 10.54 7.38
CA SER A 219 -7.31 11.33 7.53
C SER A 219 -7.08 12.72 8.15
N ASN A 220 -5.97 12.90 8.86
CA ASN A 220 -5.60 14.18 9.47
C ASN A 220 -5.42 15.31 8.45
N CYS A 221 -4.77 15.06 7.30
CA CYS A 221 -4.57 16.07 6.26
C CYS A 221 -5.88 16.45 5.54
N MET A 222 -6.88 15.57 5.58
CA MET A 222 -8.22 15.79 5.01
C MET A 222 -9.23 16.37 6.01
N GLY A 223 -8.87 16.39 7.30
CA GLY A 223 -9.79 16.77 8.38
C GLY A 223 -10.67 15.61 8.85
N ASN A 224 -10.31 14.99 9.97
CA ASN A 224 -10.98 13.78 10.52
C ASN A 224 -12.51 13.92 10.62
N LEU A 225 -13.01 15.09 11.05
CA LEU A 225 -14.45 15.34 11.16
C LEU A 225 -15.14 15.36 9.79
N GLU A 226 -14.50 15.93 8.77
CA GLU A 226 -15.06 15.99 7.42
C GLU A 226 -15.06 14.61 6.77
N VAL A 227 -13.97 13.83 6.92
CA VAL A 227 -13.93 12.43 6.50
C VAL A 227 -15.05 11.63 7.16
N GLY A 228 -15.22 11.77 8.47
CA GLY A 228 -16.28 11.10 9.21
C GLY A 228 -17.68 11.53 8.76
N ARG A 229 -17.91 12.85 8.61
CA ARG A 229 -19.18 13.38 8.13
C ARG A 229 -19.62 12.79 6.78
N ARG A 230 -18.68 12.55 5.89
CA ARG A 230 -18.93 12.06 4.52
C ARG A 230 -19.03 10.54 4.45
N PHE A 231 -18.20 9.82 5.21
CA PHE A 231 -17.93 8.41 4.94
C PHE A 231 -18.11 7.46 6.12
N LYS A 232 -18.32 7.95 7.35
CA LYS A 232 -18.59 7.10 8.52
C LYS A 232 -19.72 6.11 8.25
N GLY A 233 -19.50 4.84 8.57
CA GLY A 233 -20.44 3.76 8.34
C GLY A 233 -20.53 3.24 6.90
N LYS A 234 -19.74 3.81 5.95
CA LYS A 234 -19.69 3.36 4.56
C LYS A 234 -18.50 2.47 4.26
N VAL A 235 -17.42 2.64 5.02
CA VAL A 235 -16.17 1.89 4.91
C VAL A 235 -15.48 1.87 6.25
N CYS A 236 -14.67 0.85 6.52
CA CYS A 236 -13.80 0.84 7.69
C CYS A 236 -12.57 1.72 7.45
N PHE A 237 -12.30 2.66 8.34
CA PHE A 237 -11.08 3.46 8.29
C PHE A 237 -10.01 2.84 9.21
N ARG A 238 -8.84 2.59 8.64
CA ARG A 238 -7.60 2.35 9.36
C ARG A 238 -6.72 3.58 9.16
N THR A 239 -6.75 4.51 10.11
CA THR A 239 -6.02 5.78 9.98
C THR A 239 -4.82 5.85 10.88
N ASP A 240 -3.87 6.69 10.51
CA ASP A 240 -2.70 7.00 11.31
C ASP A 240 -3.02 8.09 12.34
N LEU A 241 -2.32 8.07 13.45
CA LEU A 241 -2.26 9.22 14.34
C LEU A 241 -1.50 10.35 13.65
N ASP A 242 -1.78 11.59 14.05
CA ASP A 242 -1.02 12.75 13.54
C ASP A 242 0.47 12.62 13.88
N ARG A 243 1.24 12.17 12.88
CA ARG A 243 2.69 11.94 13.00
C ARG A 243 3.48 13.24 13.03
N GLN A 244 2.94 14.31 12.46
CA GLN A 244 3.64 15.59 12.32
C GLN A 244 3.62 16.43 13.61
N ASN A 245 2.51 16.41 14.34
CA ASN A 245 2.32 17.26 15.51
C ASN A 245 2.08 16.46 16.79
N ILE A 246 1.04 15.60 16.80
CA ILE A 246 0.58 14.93 18.00
C ILE A 246 1.58 13.86 18.48
N MET A 247 2.06 13.01 17.58
CA MET A 247 3.02 11.96 17.95
C MET A 247 4.41 12.51 18.23
N THR A 248 4.80 13.56 17.52
CA THR A 248 6.13 14.17 17.66
C THR A 248 6.26 15.04 18.90
N PHE A 249 5.24 15.84 19.21
CA PHE A 249 5.32 16.88 20.23
C PHE A 249 4.26 16.74 21.34
N GLY A 250 3.29 15.84 21.18
CA GLY A 250 2.18 15.66 22.10
C GLY A 250 2.59 14.97 23.41
N LYS A 251 2.01 15.44 24.51
CA LYS A 251 2.08 14.71 25.79
C LYS A 251 1.12 13.51 25.75
N PRO A 252 1.31 12.46 26.58
CA PRO A 252 0.45 11.27 26.57
C PRO A 252 -1.06 11.58 26.64
N ALA A 253 -1.47 12.58 27.42
CA ALA A 253 -2.87 12.98 27.51
C ALA A 253 -3.42 13.54 26.18
N VAL A 254 -2.60 14.30 25.43
CA VAL A 254 -2.97 14.86 24.13
C VAL A 254 -3.08 13.74 23.08
N VAL A 255 -2.15 12.78 23.11
CA VAL A 255 -2.19 11.59 22.23
C VAL A 255 -3.48 10.80 22.50
N LYS A 256 -3.82 10.55 23.78
CA LYS A 256 -5.06 9.86 24.14
C LYS A 256 -6.30 10.60 23.65
N GLU A 257 -6.38 11.92 23.85
CA GLU A 257 -7.51 12.71 23.38
C GLU A 257 -7.62 12.69 21.85
N HIS A 258 -6.50 12.71 21.15
CA HIS A 258 -6.47 12.58 19.69
C HIS A 258 -7.05 11.23 19.25
N ILE A 259 -6.66 10.13 19.89
CA ILE A 259 -7.22 8.80 19.63
C ILE A 259 -8.74 8.81 19.87
N ASP A 260 -9.19 9.32 21.03
CA ASP A 260 -10.63 9.40 21.34
C ASP A 260 -11.39 10.26 20.31
N SER A 261 -10.77 11.32 19.78
CA SER A 261 -11.36 12.16 18.74
C SER A 261 -11.49 11.43 17.41
N LEU A 262 -10.49 10.62 17.04
CA LEU A 262 -10.55 9.78 15.82
C LEU A 262 -11.68 8.76 15.91
N PHE A 263 -11.83 8.08 17.04
CA PHE A 263 -12.95 7.14 17.27
C PHE A 263 -14.30 7.84 17.18
N ARG A 264 -14.45 9.05 17.74
CA ARG A 264 -15.70 9.81 17.61
C ARG A 264 -16.00 10.22 16.17
N ALA A 265 -14.98 10.58 15.41
CA ALA A 265 -15.12 11.04 14.03
C ALA A 265 -15.38 9.89 13.06
N LEU A 266 -14.61 8.82 13.12
CA LEU A 266 -14.52 7.78 12.09
C LEU A 266 -15.18 6.45 12.50
N GLY A 267 -15.24 6.15 13.79
CA GLY A 267 -15.74 4.88 14.36
C GLY A 267 -17.26 4.75 14.45
#